data_a0cf2a2044d0cc64df090028bc2e8e21
#
_entry.id   a0cf2a2044d0cc64df090028bc2e8e21
#
_cell.length_a   1.000
_cell.length_b   1.000
_cell.length_c   1.000
_cell.angle_alpha   90.00
_cell.angle_beta   90.00
_cell.angle_gamma   90.00
#
_symmetry.space_group_name_H-M   'P 1'
#
loop_
_entity.id
_entity.type
_entity.pdbx_description
1 polymer ?
#
loop_
_entity_poly.entity_id
_entity_poly.type
_entity_poly.pdbx_seq_one_letter_code
_entity_poly.pdbx_strand_id
1 'polypeptide(L)'
;MKTILVTGAAGYIGRHVVKKALDMGYRVIASDFAFKGVDERAEFCDVPIFSGDKNIYAALGKPDVCIHMAWRDGFRHNAPSHMKDLSSHVTFLNNMAAGGLSDLTVMGTMHEVGYWEGAIEDDTPCNPLSQYGIAKNALRQSMMLSLQGSSCNLHWLRAYYITGDEAHGSSIFAKIAQAELDGKTTFPFTSGQNKYDFIDLDELATMIVAASVQNKVNGIINVCTGQPRTLADRVEQFLRDKNYKTKLDYGVFPDRPYDSPGVWGDPTKINAILKDAGLA
;
A
#
# COMPACT_ATOMS: atom_id res chain seq x y z
N MET A 1 -21.48 7.74 -12.41
CA MET A 1 -20.70 7.57 -11.15
C MET A 1 -19.95 6.26 -11.26
N LYS A 2 -18.60 6.25 -11.15
CA LYS A 2 -17.80 5.02 -11.23
C LYS A 2 -18.08 4.13 -10.00
N THR A 3 -18.06 2.82 -10.22
CA THR A 3 -18.08 1.79 -9.18
C THR A 3 -16.69 1.25 -8.96
N ILE A 4 -16.19 1.32 -7.71
CA ILE A 4 -14.86 0.87 -7.32
C ILE A 4 -14.99 -0.40 -6.49
N LEU A 5 -14.34 -1.49 -6.94
CA LEU A 5 -14.12 -2.68 -6.13
C LEU A 5 -12.81 -2.49 -5.34
N VAL A 6 -12.86 -2.69 -4.04
CA VAL A 6 -11.67 -2.74 -3.17
C VAL A 6 -11.54 -4.14 -2.60
N THR A 7 -10.50 -4.88 -2.97
CA THR A 7 -10.20 -6.19 -2.36
C THR A 7 -9.23 -6.02 -1.21
N GLY A 8 -9.35 -6.84 -0.16
CA GLY A 8 -8.64 -6.60 1.09
C GLY A 8 -9.18 -5.37 1.83
N ALA A 9 -10.49 -5.13 1.69
CA ALA A 9 -11.18 -3.94 2.16
C ALA A 9 -11.13 -3.75 3.68
N ALA A 10 -11.07 -4.83 4.47
CA ALA A 10 -10.96 -4.79 5.92
C ALA A 10 -9.51 -4.72 6.42
N GLY A 11 -8.54 -4.73 5.51
CA GLY A 11 -7.12 -4.61 5.83
C GLY A 11 -6.72 -3.23 6.36
N TYR A 12 -5.46 -3.12 6.83
CA TYR A 12 -4.88 -1.89 7.40
C TYR A 12 -5.04 -0.67 6.48
N ILE A 13 -4.72 -0.77 5.19
CA ILE A 13 -4.91 0.31 4.22
C ILE A 13 -6.33 0.29 3.65
N GLY A 14 -6.90 -0.92 3.42
CA GLY A 14 -8.15 -1.12 2.69
C GLY A 14 -9.33 -0.33 3.24
N ARG A 15 -9.54 -0.34 4.55
CA ARG A 15 -10.66 0.39 5.18
C ARG A 15 -10.57 1.90 5.00
N HIS A 16 -9.35 2.47 4.98
CA HIS A 16 -9.14 3.89 4.71
C HIS A 16 -9.40 4.23 3.24
N VAL A 17 -9.00 3.35 2.32
CA VAL A 17 -9.29 3.50 0.88
C VAL A 17 -10.79 3.39 0.61
N VAL A 18 -11.50 2.43 1.24
CA VAL A 18 -12.97 2.33 1.14
C VAL A 18 -13.63 3.62 1.61
N LYS A 19 -13.27 4.09 2.82
CA LYS A 19 -13.82 5.33 3.36
C LYS A 19 -13.53 6.52 2.45
N LYS A 20 -12.29 6.68 2.00
CA LYS A 20 -11.89 7.79 1.13
C LYS A 20 -12.65 7.77 -0.20
N ALA A 21 -12.80 6.61 -0.84
CA ALA A 21 -13.53 6.48 -2.10
C ALA A 21 -15.00 6.87 -1.93
N LEU A 22 -15.64 6.48 -0.82
CA LEU A 22 -17.01 6.88 -0.48
C LEU A 22 -17.11 8.38 -0.23
N ASP A 23 -16.17 8.98 0.52
CA ASP A 23 -16.12 10.42 0.81
C ASP A 23 -15.91 11.25 -0.47
N MET A 24 -15.24 10.69 -1.48
CA MET A 24 -15.07 11.29 -2.81
C MET A 24 -16.28 11.05 -3.74
N GLY A 25 -17.35 10.41 -3.26
CA GLY A 25 -18.61 10.25 -3.98
C GLY A 25 -18.67 9.05 -4.93
N TYR A 26 -17.78 8.07 -4.80
CA TYR A 26 -17.84 6.84 -5.59
C TYR A 26 -18.76 5.78 -4.93
N ARG A 27 -19.33 4.90 -5.74
CA ARG A 27 -19.94 3.66 -5.24
C ARG A 27 -18.81 2.66 -4.96
N VAL A 28 -18.81 2.03 -3.79
CA VAL A 28 -17.74 1.11 -3.40
C VAL A 28 -18.30 -0.27 -3.09
N ILE A 29 -17.72 -1.28 -3.72
CA ILE A 29 -17.89 -2.70 -3.39
C ILE A 29 -16.67 -3.10 -2.57
N ALA A 30 -16.87 -3.43 -1.30
CA ALA A 30 -15.83 -3.88 -0.39
C ALA A 30 -15.77 -5.41 -0.39
N SER A 31 -14.65 -5.98 -0.83
CA SER A 31 -14.46 -7.44 -0.88
C SER A 31 -13.40 -7.87 0.13
N ASP A 32 -13.82 -8.73 1.08
CA ASP A 32 -12.94 -9.35 2.08
C ASP A 32 -13.65 -10.57 2.70
N PHE A 33 -12.95 -11.32 3.57
CA PHE A 33 -13.51 -12.42 4.37
C PHE A 33 -14.33 -11.95 5.58
N ALA A 34 -14.11 -10.75 6.05
CA ALA A 34 -14.82 -10.11 7.15
C ALA A 34 -14.83 -8.60 6.92
N PHE A 35 -15.81 -7.89 7.51
CA PHE A 35 -16.03 -6.47 7.24
C PHE A 35 -15.93 -5.59 8.48
N LYS A 36 -15.34 -6.11 9.57
CA LYS A 36 -15.16 -5.33 10.80
C LYS A 36 -14.29 -4.09 10.52
N GLY A 37 -14.83 -2.92 10.84
CA GLY A 37 -14.14 -1.64 10.65
C GLY A 37 -14.16 -1.08 9.22
N VAL A 38 -14.87 -1.74 8.31
CA VAL A 38 -15.17 -1.20 6.98
C VAL A 38 -16.37 -0.25 7.09
N ASP A 39 -16.33 0.86 6.36
CA ASP A 39 -17.40 1.85 6.33
C ASP A 39 -18.71 1.22 5.81
N GLU A 40 -19.79 1.34 6.58
CA GLU A 40 -21.09 0.70 6.32
C GLU A 40 -21.81 1.24 5.06
N ARG A 41 -21.36 2.37 4.51
CA ARG A 41 -21.85 2.89 3.22
C ARG A 41 -21.41 2.05 2.02
N ALA A 42 -20.39 1.19 2.18
CA ALA A 42 -19.94 0.29 1.13
C ALA A 42 -20.88 -0.91 0.96
N GLU A 43 -20.98 -1.41 -0.25
CA GLU A 43 -21.61 -2.69 -0.55
C GLU A 43 -20.64 -3.82 -0.20
N PHE A 44 -21.03 -4.71 0.73
CA PHE A 44 -20.16 -5.81 1.16
C PHE A 44 -20.30 -7.01 0.21
N CYS A 45 -19.14 -7.58 -0.17
CA CYS A 45 -19.06 -8.70 -1.09
C CYS A 45 -18.08 -9.76 -0.57
N ASP A 46 -18.58 -10.97 -0.27
CA ASP A 46 -17.82 -12.11 0.26
C ASP A 46 -17.45 -13.14 -0.82
N VAL A 47 -17.64 -12.81 -2.09
CA VAL A 47 -17.26 -13.68 -3.22
C VAL A 47 -15.77 -13.99 -3.15
N PRO A 48 -15.38 -15.30 -3.16
CA PRO A 48 -13.99 -15.70 -3.06
C PRO A 48 -13.19 -15.30 -4.31
N ILE A 49 -12.38 -14.24 -4.19
CA ILE A 49 -11.62 -13.68 -5.33
C ILE A 49 -10.56 -14.64 -5.89
N PHE A 50 -10.11 -15.62 -5.12
CA PHE A 50 -9.09 -16.60 -5.51
C PHE A 50 -9.68 -17.97 -5.88
N SER A 51 -10.96 -18.01 -6.25
CA SER A 51 -11.66 -19.25 -6.72
C SER A 51 -11.15 -19.77 -8.07
N GLY A 52 -10.47 -18.93 -8.86
CA GLY A 52 -10.09 -19.25 -10.25
C GLY A 52 -11.24 -19.09 -11.25
N ASP A 53 -12.41 -18.60 -10.82
CA ASP A 53 -13.58 -18.42 -11.68
C ASP A 53 -13.28 -17.40 -12.79
N LYS A 54 -13.49 -17.81 -14.05
CA LYS A 54 -13.33 -16.94 -15.22
C LYS A 54 -14.41 -15.84 -15.30
N ASN A 55 -15.55 -16.03 -14.63
CA ASN A 55 -16.64 -15.07 -14.56
C ASN A 55 -16.56 -14.15 -13.34
N ILE A 56 -15.44 -14.13 -12.63
CA ILE A 56 -15.27 -13.39 -11.37
C ILE A 56 -15.60 -11.89 -11.51
N TYR A 57 -15.33 -11.27 -12.66
CA TYR A 57 -15.68 -9.87 -12.94
C TYR A 57 -17.19 -9.63 -12.83
N ALA A 58 -17.99 -10.52 -13.41
CA ALA A 58 -19.46 -10.44 -13.32
C ALA A 58 -19.96 -10.75 -11.90
N ALA A 59 -19.37 -11.74 -11.23
CA ALA A 59 -19.71 -12.10 -9.86
C ALA A 59 -19.44 -10.98 -8.86
N LEU A 60 -18.44 -10.14 -9.13
CA LEU A 60 -18.07 -8.95 -8.33
C LEU A 60 -18.81 -7.68 -8.77
N GLY A 61 -19.90 -7.79 -9.56
CA GLY A 61 -20.77 -6.67 -9.89
C GLY A 61 -20.28 -5.77 -11.03
N LYS A 62 -19.35 -6.24 -11.86
CA LYS A 62 -18.80 -5.51 -13.02
C LYS A 62 -18.30 -4.08 -12.67
N PRO A 63 -17.38 -3.94 -11.74
CA PRO A 63 -16.86 -2.63 -11.33
C PRO A 63 -16.14 -1.93 -12.51
N ASP A 64 -16.15 -0.60 -12.51
CA ASP A 64 -15.35 0.20 -13.45
C ASP A 64 -13.87 0.18 -13.09
N VAL A 65 -13.56 0.15 -11.79
CA VAL A 65 -12.22 0.18 -11.21
C VAL A 65 -12.07 -0.96 -10.21
N CYS A 66 -10.93 -1.65 -10.23
CA CYS A 66 -10.55 -2.60 -9.17
C CYS A 66 -9.27 -2.10 -8.49
N ILE A 67 -9.34 -1.87 -7.17
CA ILE A 67 -8.18 -1.59 -6.32
C ILE A 67 -7.85 -2.88 -5.56
N HIS A 68 -6.84 -3.60 -6.05
CA HIS A 68 -6.43 -4.89 -5.49
C HIS A 68 -5.41 -4.69 -4.37
N MET A 69 -5.87 -4.85 -3.12
CA MET A 69 -5.07 -4.71 -1.90
C MET A 69 -5.04 -5.98 -1.06
N ALA A 70 -5.82 -7.00 -1.41
CA ALA A 70 -5.80 -8.29 -0.76
C ALA A 70 -4.39 -8.91 -0.84
N TRP A 71 -3.71 -9.03 0.31
CA TRP A 71 -2.39 -9.63 0.42
C TRP A 71 -2.17 -10.07 1.86
N ARG A 72 -2.00 -11.37 2.09
CA ARG A 72 -1.78 -11.84 3.45
C ARG A 72 -0.31 -11.77 3.84
N ASP A 73 -0.05 -11.72 5.14
CA ASP A 73 1.29 -11.69 5.74
C ASP A 73 2.18 -10.50 5.32
N GLY A 74 1.61 -9.38 4.84
CA GLY A 74 2.36 -8.24 4.31
C GLY A 74 3.44 -7.68 5.24
N PHE A 75 3.30 -7.87 6.56
CA PHE A 75 4.31 -7.48 7.55
C PHE A 75 5.32 -8.59 7.92
N ARG A 76 5.15 -9.79 7.37
CA ARG A 76 6.03 -10.94 7.57
C ARG A 76 6.78 -11.25 6.28
N HIS A 77 7.76 -10.42 5.94
CA HIS A 77 8.38 -10.31 4.62
C HIS A 77 8.93 -11.63 4.04
N ASN A 78 9.24 -12.61 4.88
CA ASN A 78 9.73 -13.92 4.42
C ASN A 78 8.71 -15.06 4.63
N ALA A 79 7.42 -14.73 4.82
CA ALA A 79 6.39 -15.76 4.93
C ALA A 79 6.25 -16.55 3.60
N PRO A 80 6.14 -17.89 3.65
CA PRO A 80 5.98 -18.72 2.44
C PRO A 80 4.70 -18.43 1.63
N SER A 81 3.70 -17.83 2.28
CA SER A 81 2.45 -17.43 1.65
C SER A 81 2.62 -16.52 0.44
N HIS A 82 3.64 -15.63 0.45
CA HIS A 82 3.88 -14.71 -0.66
C HIS A 82 4.06 -15.43 -1.99
N MET A 83 4.87 -16.48 -2.00
CA MET A 83 5.10 -17.27 -3.21
C MET A 83 3.98 -18.27 -3.47
N LYS A 84 3.39 -18.84 -2.41
CA LYS A 84 2.30 -19.83 -2.54
C LYS A 84 1.06 -19.23 -3.20
N ASP A 85 0.71 -17.98 -2.86
CA ASP A 85 -0.53 -17.35 -3.32
C ASP A 85 -0.35 -16.56 -4.65
N LEU A 86 0.88 -16.40 -5.13
CA LEU A 86 1.21 -15.57 -6.29
C LEU A 86 0.39 -15.92 -7.54
N SER A 87 0.26 -17.21 -7.86
CA SER A 87 -0.50 -17.66 -9.03
C SER A 87 -1.99 -17.34 -8.92
N SER A 88 -2.56 -17.34 -7.70
CA SER A 88 -3.95 -16.97 -7.46
C SER A 88 -4.19 -15.49 -7.73
N HIS A 89 -3.26 -14.62 -7.33
CA HIS A 89 -3.30 -13.20 -7.67
C HIS A 89 -3.25 -12.97 -9.19
N VAL A 90 -2.30 -13.62 -9.88
CA VAL A 90 -2.18 -13.53 -11.36
C VAL A 90 -3.48 -13.97 -12.04
N THR A 91 -4.03 -15.11 -11.62
CA THR A 91 -5.29 -15.65 -12.20
C THR A 91 -6.46 -14.70 -11.98
N PHE A 92 -6.64 -14.20 -10.75
CA PHE A 92 -7.71 -13.25 -10.41
C PHE A 92 -7.64 -12.00 -11.28
N LEU A 93 -6.48 -11.34 -11.32
CA LEU A 93 -6.31 -10.07 -12.04
C LEU A 93 -6.49 -10.22 -13.55
N ASN A 94 -5.99 -11.32 -14.13
CA ASN A 94 -6.21 -11.61 -15.54
C ASN A 94 -7.69 -11.89 -15.85
N ASN A 95 -8.39 -12.62 -14.98
CA ASN A 95 -9.83 -12.89 -15.16
C ASN A 95 -10.66 -11.60 -15.03
N MET A 96 -10.28 -10.66 -14.14
CA MET A 96 -10.92 -9.35 -14.04
C MET A 96 -10.74 -8.55 -15.34
N ALA A 97 -9.53 -8.46 -15.86
CA ALA A 97 -9.25 -7.75 -17.10
C ALA A 97 -9.96 -8.40 -18.31
N ALA A 98 -9.90 -9.72 -18.44
CA ALA A 98 -10.59 -10.47 -19.49
C ALA A 98 -12.11 -10.32 -19.43
N GLY A 99 -12.68 -10.11 -18.25
CA GLY A 99 -14.10 -9.88 -18.02
C GLY A 99 -14.58 -8.49 -18.46
N GLY A 100 -13.67 -7.54 -18.71
CA GLY A 100 -13.99 -6.18 -19.19
C GLY A 100 -13.70 -5.06 -18.19
N LEU A 101 -12.88 -5.30 -17.15
CA LEU A 101 -12.44 -4.25 -16.23
C LEU A 101 -11.67 -3.15 -16.98
N SER A 102 -12.04 -1.88 -16.76
CA SER A 102 -11.40 -0.73 -17.43
C SER A 102 -10.11 -0.28 -16.75
N ASP A 103 -10.12 -0.21 -15.40
CA ASP A 103 -9.00 0.32 -14.63
C ASP A 103 -8.63 -0.65 -13.49
N LEU A 104 -7.41 -1.18 -13.54
CA LEU A 104 -6.86 -2.08 -12.54
C LEU A 104 -5.75 -1.37 -11.76
N THR A 105 -5.94 -1.19 -10.47
CA THR A 105 -4.92 -0.71 -9.55
C THR A 105 -4.46 -1.85 -8.65
N VAL A 106 -3.15 -2.03 -8.53
CA VAL A 106 -2.55 -3.05 -7.64
C VAL A 106 -1.59 -2.38 -6.67
N MET A 107 -1.74 -2.68 -5.38
CA MET A 107 -0.79 -2.21 -4.37
C MET A 107 0.53 -2.95 -4.48
N GLY A 108 1.54 -2.20 -4.91
CA GLY A 108 2.95 -2.56 -4.89
C GLY A 108 3.64 -2.07 -3.61
N THR A 109 4.97 -2.09 -3.63
CA THR A 109 5.81 -1.73 -2.49
C THR A 109 7.21 -1.30 -2.94
N MET A 110 7.86 -0.40 -2.22
CA MET A 110 9.27 -0.09 -2.43
C MET A 110 10.19 -1.31 -2.26
N HIS A 111 9.77 -2.32 -1.50
CA HIS A 111 10.54 -3.57 -1.32
C HIS A 111 10.75 -4.38 -2.61
N GLU A 112 10.04 -4.05 -3.70
CA GLU A 112 10.31 -4.60 -5.04
C GLU A 112 11.69 -4.18 -5.57
N VAL A 113 12.15 -2.99 -5.19
CA VAL A 113 13.44 -2.43 -5.61
C VAL A 113 14.60 -3.07 -4.86
N GLY A 114 14.41 -3.40 -3.57
CA GLY A 114 15.46 -3.90 -2.69
C GLY A 114 16.30 -2.77 -2.10
N TYR A 115 17.64 -2.98 -1.98
CA TYR A 115 18.54 -1.94 -1.48
C TYR A 115 18.68 -0.82 -2.53
N TRP A 116 18.43 0.41 -2.10
CA TRP A 116 18.57 1.61 -2.94
C TRP A 116 18.89 2.83 -2.08
N GLU A 117 19.70 3.73 -2.61
CA GLU A 117 20.00 5.02 -1.97
C GLU A 117 19.46 6.16 -2.83
N GLY A 118 18.69 7.05 -2.22
CA GLY A 118 18.10 8.18 -2.92
C GLY A 118 16.65 7.93 -3.39
N ALA A 119 16.25 8.66 -4.42
CA ALA A 119 14.92 8.55 -4.99
C ALA A 119 14.73 7.26 -5.79
N ILE A 120 13.61 6.59 -5.58
CA ILE A 120 13.15 5.47 -6.41
C ILE A 120 12.25 6.05 -7.50
N GLU A 121 12.67 5.91 -8.73
CA GLU A 121 11.91 6.26 -9.93
C GLU A 121 11.07 5.08 -10.41
N ASP A 122 10.20 5.29 -11.40
CA ASP A 122 9.35 4.22 -11.94
C ASP A 122 10.14 3.13 -12.67
N ASP A 123 11.26 3.48 -13.31
CA ASP A 123 12.17 2.60 -14.04
C ASP A 123 13.37 2.10 -13.19
N THR A 124 13.46 2.49 -11.89
CA THR A 124 14.52 2.01 -11.02
C THR A 124 14.60 0.48 -11.04
N PRO A 125 15.78 -0.11 -11.28
CA PRO A 125 15.97 -1.56 -11.33
C PRO A 125 15.52 -2.24 -10.05
N CYS A 126 14.84 -3.38 -10.18
CA CYS A 126 14.31 -4.14 -9.06
C CYS A 126 15.22 -5.35 -8.74
N ASN A 127 15.70 -5.38 -7.49
CA ASN A 127 16.48 -6.49 -6.93
C ASN A 127 16.01 -6.80 -5.49
N PRO A 128 14.78 -7.34 -5.34
CA PRO A 128 14.15 -7.50 -4.03
C PRO A 128 14.92 -8.46 -3.12
N LEU A 129 14.95 -8.13 -1.82
CA LEU A 129 15.70 -8.85 -0.78
C LEU A 129 14.81 -9.66 0.17
N SER A 130 13.53 -9.85 -0.17
CA SER A 130 12.58 -10.62 0.64
C SER A 130 11.59 -11.37 -0.22
N GLN A 131 10.99 -12.45 0.30
CA GLN A 131 9.94 -13.20 -0.40
C GLN A 131 8.74 -12.30 -0.77
N TYR A 132 8.41 -11.34 0.09
CA TYR A 132 7.39 -10.31 -0.17
C TYR A 132 7.74 -9.46 -1.39
N GLY A 133 8.92 -8.86 -1.40
CA GLY A 133 9.39 -8.03 -2.52
C GLY A 133 9.51 -8.82 -3.82
N ILE A 134 10.04 -10.08 -3.77
CA ILE A 134 10.13 -10.97 -4.92
C ILE A 134 8.74 -11.25 -5.49
N ALA A 135 7.78 -11.64 -4.66
CA ALA A 135 6.42 -11.97 -5.10
C ALA A 135 5.69 -10.74 -5.68
N LYS A 136 5.81 -9.56 -5.05
CA LYS A 136 5.24 -8.31 -5.55
C LYS A 136 5.85 -7.91 -6.89
N ASN A 137 7.18 -7.98 -7.03
CA ASN A 137 7.87 -7.69 -8.28
C ASN A 137 7.49 -8.68 -9.40
N ALA A 138 7.39 -9.98 -9.08
CA ALA A 138 6.96 -11.00 -10.03
C ALA A 138 5.51 -10.76 -10.50
N LEU A 139 4.59 -10.44 -9.57
CA LEU A 139 3.22 -10.07 -9.92
C LEU A 139 3.18 -8.83 -10.83
N ARG A 140 3.96 -7.78 -10.49
CA ARG A 140 4.07 -6.57 -11.30
C ARG A 140 4.48 -6.87 -12.73
N GLN A 141 5.59 -7.60 -12.90
CA GLN A 141 6.12 -7.94 -14.23
C GLN A 141 5.11 -8.79 -15.02
N SER A 142 4.49 -9.77 -14.37
CA SER A 142 3.46 -10.61 -14.98
C SER A 142 2.27 -9.79 -15.48
N MET A 143 1.76 -8.87 -14.66
CA MET A 143 0.60 -8.04 -15.04
C MET A 143 0.94 -7.01 -16.11
N MET A 144 2.12 -6.38 -16.04
CA MET A 144 2.59 -5.48 -17.10
C MET A 144 2.69 -6.17 -18.46
N LEU A 145 3.17 -7.42 -18.47
CA LEU A 145 3.27 -8.20 -19.71
C LEU A 145 1.90 -8.66 -20.21
N SER A 146 1.06 -9.21 -19.33
CA SER A 146 -0.23 -9.79 -19.73
C SER A 146 -1.27 -8.73 -20.13
N LEU A 147 -1.15 -7.51 -19.64
CA LEU A 147 -2.04 -6.40 -20.02
C LEU A 147 -1.50 -5.52 -21.12
N GLN A 148 -0.33 -5.82 -21.69
CA GLN A 148 0.24 -5.08 -22.80
C GLN A 148 -0.69 -5.10 -24.02
N GLY A 149 -1.12 -3.93 -24.47
CA GLY A 149 -2.06 -3.79 -25.58
C GLY A 149 -3.52 -4.12 -25.23
N SER A 150 -3.85 -4.40 -23.97
CA SER A 150 -5.23 -4.56 -23.53
C SER A 150 -5.92 -3.20 -23.35
N SER A 151 -7.26 -3.21 -23.29
CA SER A 151 -8.05 -2.02 -22.94
C SER A 151 -8.10 -1.72 -21.45
N CYS A 152 -7.52 -2.58 -20.61
CA CYS A 152 -7.48 -2.41 -19.16
C CYS A 152 -6.24 -1.59 -18.79
N ASN A 153 -6.43 -0.41 -18.22
CA ASN A 153 -5.34 0.41 -17.68
C ASN A 153 -4.76 -0.21 -16.42
N LEU A 154 -3.44 -0.27 -16.32
CA LEU A 154 -2.77 -0.77 -15.11
C LEU A 154 -2.10 0.37 -14.34
N HIS A 155 -2.47 0.53 -13.06
CA HIS A 155 -1.82 1.41 -12.11
C HIS A 155 -1.13 0.54 -11.04
N TRP A 156 0.19 0.47 -11.08
CA TRP A 156 0.99 -0.24 -10.08
C TRP A 156 1.50 0.75 -9.05
N LEU A 157 0.92 0.75 -7.84
CA LEU A 157 1.20 1.76 -6.82
C LEU A 157 2.27 1.27 -5.84
N ARG A 158 3.48 1.82 -5.90
CA ARG A 158 4.53 1.55 -4.90
C ARG A 158 4.31 2.41 -3.66
N ALA A 159 3.99 1.75 -2.54
CA ALA A 159 3.89 2.39 -1.24
C ALA A 159 5.22 2.37 -0.50
N TYR A 160 5.39 3.35 0.41
CA TYR A 160 6.58 3.57 1.21
C TYR A 160 6.28 3.35 2.71
N TYR A 161 6.85 4.15 3.62
CA TYR A 161 6.67 3.97 5.05
C TYR A 161 5.38 4.64 5.53
N ILE A 162 4.39 3.83 5.84
CA ILE A 162 3.05 4.29 6.21
C ILE A 162 2.98 4.55 7.71
N THR A 163 2.37 5.67 8.10
CA THR A 163 2.10 6.07 9.49
C THR A 163 0.61 6.28 9.71
N GLY A 164 0.16 6.17 10.96
CA GLY A 164 -1.25 6.30 11.34
C GLY A 164 -1.89 4.96 11.66
N ASP A 165 -3.05 5.01 12.34
CA ASP A 165 -3.83 3.87 12.79
C ASP A 165 -3.01 2.81 13.55
N GLU A 166 -2.28 3.28 14.56
CA GLU A 166 -1.35 2.48 15.35
C GLU A 166 -2.02 1.26 15.99
N ALA A 167 -3.31 1.35 16.32
CA ALA A 167 -4.08 0.26 16.93
C ALA A 167 -4.19 -0.98 16.03
N HIS A 168 -4.05 -0.81 14.71
CA HIS A 168 -4.18 -1.88 13.73
C HIS A 168 -2.89 -2.14 12.95
N GLY A 169 -1.83 -1.38 13.25
CA GLY A 169 -0.52 -1.50 12.61
C GLY A 169 0.43 -2.42 13.39
N SER A 170 1.54 -2.80 12.74
CA SER A 170 2.68 -3.49 13.37
C SER A 170 3.98 -2.71 13.24
N SER A 171 3.89 -1.43 12.92
CA SER A 171 5.01 -0.51 12.74
C SER A 171 5.73 -0.21 14.05
N ILE A 172 6.87 0.50 13.97
CA ILE A 172 7.56 1.02 15.15
C ILE A 172 6.65 1.97 15.95
N PHE A 173 5.78 2.74 15.28
CA PHE A 173 4.83 3.65 15.92
C PHE A 173 3.81 2.87 16.77
N ALA A 174 3.27 1.76 16.26
CA ALA A 174 2.38 0.88 17.01
C ALA A 174 3.07 0.27 18.24
N LYS A 175 4.35 -0.14 18.10
CA LYS A 175 5.13 -0.69 19.22
C LYS A 175 5.41 0.36 20.29
N ILE A 176 5.68 1.60 19.91
CA ILE A 176 5.88 2.71 20.85
C ILE A 176 4.57 3.05 21.55
N ALA A 177 3.45 3.11 20.81
CA ALA A 177 2.13 3.33 21.42
C ALA A 177 1.79 2.24 22.46
N GLN A 178 2.11 0.97 22.16
CA GLN A 178 1.94 -0.12 23.13
C GLN A 178 2.87 0.03 24.33
N ALA A 179 4.12 0.43 24.12
CA ALA A 179 5.07 0.66 25.22
C ALA A 179 4.59 1.77 26.16
N GLU A 180 4.01 2.86 25.63
CA GLU A 180 3.39 3.92 26.43
C GLU A 180 2.19 3.38 27.24
N LEU A 181 1.32 2.58 26.63
CA LEU A 181 0.18 1.94 27.30
C LEU A 181 0.64 0.98 28.41
N ASP A 182 1.76 0.30 28.21
CA ASP A 182 2.39 -0.58 29.20
C ASP A 182 3.12 0.20 30.31
N GLY A 183 3.12 1.53 30.29
CA GLY A 183 3.77 2.40 31.29
C GLY A 183 5.31 2.40 31.21
N LYS A 184 5.89 2.04 30.06
CA LYS A 184 7.35 2.06 29.87
C LYS A 184 7.85 3.49 29.73
N THR A 185 8.90 3.84 30.45
CA THR A 185 9.52 5.17 30.42
C THR A 185 10.50 5.34 29.28
N THR A 186 11.05 4.24 28.74
CA THR A 186 11.99 4.21 27.64
C THR A 186 11.62 3.16 26.61
N PHE A 187 12.00 3.42 25.35
CA PHE A 187 11.85 2.49 24.22
C PHE A 187 13.21 2.31 23.55
N PRO A 188 13.75 1.08 23.46
CA PRO A 188 15.05 0.84 22.84
C PRO A 188 15.00 1.17 21.34
N PHE A 189 15.98 1.91 20.87
CA PHE A 189 15.99 2.50 19.55
C PHE A 189 17.37 2.32 18.87
N THR A 190 17.43 2.48 17.55
CA THR A 190 18.68 2.53 16.77
C THR A 190 19.30 3.94 16.84
N SER A 191 20.26 4.28 15.98
CA SER A 191 20.70 5.67 15.85
C SER A 191 19.57 6.60 15.36
N GLY A 192 18.58 6.03 14.63
CA GLY A 192 17.47 6.76 14.02
C GLY A 192 17.87 7.66 12.86
N GLN A 193 19.10 7.57 12.33
CA GLN A 193 19.63 8.48 11.32
C GLN A 193 19.19 8.14 9.89
N ASN A 194 18.74 6.90 9.65
CA ASN A 194 18.23 6.51 8.34
C ASN A 194 17.02 7.35 7.95
N LYS A 195 17.00 7.78 6.69
CA LYS A 195 15.94 8.63 6.14
C LYS A 195 14.95 7.80 5.31
N TYR A 196 13.67 8.02 5.57
CA TYR A 196 12.59 7.33 4.87
C TYR A 196 11.49 8.31 4.44
N ASP A 197 10.77 7.94 3.40
CA ASP A 197 9.57 8.66 2.95
C ASP A 197 8.37 8.17 3.78
N PHE A 198 7.97 8.97 4.75
CA PHE A 198 6.82 8.68 5.59
C PHE A 198 5.57 9.36 5.03
N ILE A 199 4.52 8.57 4.86
CA ILE A 199 3.22 9.05 4.41
C ILE A 199 2.14 8.72 5.44
N ASP A 200 1.25 9.67 5.70
CA ASP A 200 0.08 9.42 6.54
C ASP A 200 -0.94 8.53 5.80
N LEU A 201 -1.60 7.66 6.56
CA LEU A 201 -2.53 6.68 5.98
C LEU A 201 -3.72 7.31 5.25
N ASP A 202 -4.23 8.46 5.72
CA ASP A 202 -5.35 9.16 5.06
C ASP A 202 -4.88 9.86 3.77
N GLU A 203 -3.67 10.41 3.78
CA GLU A 203 -3.02 10.96 2.59
C GLU A 203 -2.76 9.86 1.56
N LEU A 204 -2.20 8.72 1.98
CA LEU A 204 -2.00 7.56 1.13
C LEU A 204 -3.31 7.07 0.51
N ALA A 205 -4.39 6.98 1.30
CA ALA A 205 -5.71 6.58 0.79
C ALA A 205 -6.22 7.56 -0.28
N THR A 206 -5.98 8.87 -0.09
CA THR A 206 -6.31 9.90 -1.09
C THR A 206 -5.54 9.69 -2.39
N MET A 207 -4.23 9.46 -2.30
CA MET A 207 -3.37 9.19 -3.46
C MET A 207 -3.79 7.91 -4.20
N ILE A 208 -4.11 6.84 -3.47
CA ILE A 208 -4.55 5.56 -4.05
C ILE A 208 -5.85 5.77 -4.84
N VAL A 209 -6.87 6.40 -4.25
CA VAL A 209 -8.14 6.62 -4.95
C VAL A 209 -7.93 7.52 -6.17
N ALA A 210 -7.23 8.64 -6.02
CA ALA A 210 -6.96 9.56 -7.14
C ALA A 210 -6.23 8.87 -8.30
N ALA A 211 -5.20 8.07 -8.00
CA ALA A 211 -4.46 7.32 -9.02
C ALA A 211 -5.33 6.26 -9.72
N SER A 212 -6.30 5.68 -9.01
CA SER A 212 -7.11 4.57 -9.50
C SER A 212 -8.24 5.00 -10.45
N VAL A 213 -8.71 6.25 -10.36
CA VAL A 213 -9.89 6.71 -11.11
C VAL A 213 -9.58 7.54 -12.34
N GLN A 214 -8.30 7.76 -12.64
CA GLN A 214 -7.78 8.48 -13.79
C GLN A 214 -7.17 7.51 -14.82
N ASN A 215 -6.95 7.95 -16.07
CA ASN A 215 -6.40 7.14 -17.16
C ASN A 215 -5.29 7.84 -17.97
N LYS A 216 -4.79 8.99 -17.48
CA LYS A 216 -3.73 9.75 -18.14
C LYS A 216 -2.33 9.23 -17.80
N VAL A 217 -2.15 8.73 -16.56
CA VAL A 217 -0.88 8.26 -16.03
C VAL A 217 -1.02 6.78 -15.66
N ASN A 218 -0.38 5.91 -16.42
CA ASN A 218 -0.45 4.45 -16.27
C ASN A 218 0.92 3.87 -15.86
N GLY A 219 0.94 2.58 -15.54
CA GLY A 219 2.15 1.85 -15.16
C GLY A 219 2.52 2.07 -13.70
N ILE A 220 3.82 2.17 -13.41
CA ILE A 220 4.32 2.33 -12.04
C ILE A 220 4.15 3.77 -11.57
N ILE A 221 3.55 3.95 -10.40
CA ILE A 221 3.34 5.22 -9.73
C ILE A 221 3.79 5.09 -8.28
N ASN A 222 4.73 5.91 -7.85
CA ASN A 222 5.11 5.98 -6.44
C ASN A 222 4.06 6.80 -5.68
N VAL A 223 3.39 6.19 -4.69
CA VAL A 223 2.48 6.87 -3.77
C VAL A 223 3.27 7.26 -2.52
N CYS A 224 3.83 8.45 -2.56
CA CYS A 224 4.87 8.94 -1.66
C CYS A 224 4.83 10.45 -1.53
N THR A 225 5.52 10.99 -0.53
CA THR A 225 5.66 12.44 -0.34
C THR A 225 6.85 13.03 -1.10
N GLY A 226 7.87 12.22 -1.40
CA GLY A 226 9.15 12.68 -1.95
C GLY A 226 10.00 13.47 -0.94
N GLN A 227 9.62 13.49 0.34
CA GLN A 227 10.25 14.27 1.40
C GLN A 227 10.83 13.35 2.49
N PRO A 228 12.05 12.82 2.30
CA PRO A 228 12.66 11.92 3.26
C PRO A 228 12.97 12.62 4.59
N ARG A 229 12.62 11.96 5.69
CA ARG A 229 12.92 12.41 7.06
C ARG A 229 13.64 11.31 7.82
N THR A 230 14.47 11.69 8.81
CA THR A 230 15.10 10.69 9.67
C THR A 230 14.04 9.93 10.48
N LEU A 231 14.33 8.67 10.78
CA LEU A 231 13.44 7.87 11.63
C LEU A 231 13.31 8.53 13.01
N ALA A 232 14.41 9.08 13.55
CA ALA A 232 14.41 9.79 14.82
C ALA A 232 13.44 10.99 14.80
N ASP A 233 13.59 11.91 13.83
CA ASP A 233 12.73 13.11 13.75
C ASP A 233 11.24 12.74 13.65
N ARG A 234 10.93 11.71 12.84
CA ARG A 234 9.53 11.29 12.65
C ARG A 234 8.95 10.65 13.90
N VAL A 235 9.73 9.81 14.61
CA VAL A 235 9.28 9.18 15.85
C VAL A 235 9.19 10.19 16.99
N GLU A 236 10.14 11.07 17.14
CA GLU A 236 10.08 12.13 18.16
C GLU A 236 8.89 13.06 17.94
N GLN A 237 8.59 13.40 16.67
CA GLN A 237 7.38 14.16 16.39
C GLN A 237 6.12 13.39 16.80
N PHE A 238 6.03 12.09 16.48
CA PHE A 238 4.91 11.25 16.90
C PHE A 238 4.73 11.23 18.42
N LEU A 239 5.82 11.10 19.19
CA LEU A 239 5.79 11.17 20.66
C LEU A 239 5.22 12.51 21.16
N ARG A 240 5.65 13.62 20.56
CA ARG A 240 5.14 14.97 20.90
C ARG A 240 3.66 15.12 20.56
N ASP A 241 3.25 14.71 19.35
CA ASP A 241 1.88 14.86 18.85
C ASP A 241 0.88 14.07 19.70
N LYS A 242 1.30 12.91 20.21
CA LYS A 242 0.49 12.04 21.08
C LYS A 242 0.63 12.39 22.59
N ASN A 243 1.48 13.35 22.97
CA ASN A 243 1.82 13.67 24.36
C ASN A 243 2.34 12.45 25.15
N TYR A 244 3.07 11.55 24.48
CA TYR A 244 3.65 10.37 25.13
C TYR A 244 4.84 10.73 26.00
N LYS A 245 5.01 10.00 27.12
CA LYS A 245 6.09 10.21 28.09
C LYS A 245 7.29 9.31 27.84
N THR A 246 7.10 8.23 27.08
CA THR A 246 8.18 7.31 26.68
C THR A 246 9.27 8.10 25.93
N LYS A 247 10.53 7.88 26.32
CA LYS A 247 11.71 8.45 25.67
C LYS A 247 12.43 7.40 24.84
N LEU A 248 13.05 7.82 23.73
CA LEU A 248 13.88 6.93 22.92
C LEU A 248 15.23 6.70 23.60
N ASP A 249 15.62 5.43 23.72
CA ASP A 249 16.95 5.02 24.19
C ASP A 249 17.82 4.69 22.98
N TYR A 250 18.53 5.68 22.48
CA TYR A 250 19.28 5.65 21.23
C TYR A 250 20.49 4.71 21.32
N GLY A 251 20.78 4.00 20.23
CA GLY A 251 21.94 3.14 20.07
C GLY A 251 21.87 1.81 20.79
N VAL A 252 20.73 1.47 21.43
CA VAL A 252 20.51 0.14 22.06
C VAL A 252 20.50 -0.94 20.99
N PHE A 253 19.89 -0.67 19.84
CA PHE A 253 20.00 -1.55 18.67
C PHE A 253 21.02 -0.98 17.68
N PRO A 254 21.89 -1.82 17.11
CA PRO A 254 22.79 -1.38 16.05
C PRO A 254 21.98 -1.06 14.78
N ASP A 255 22.45 -0.09 14.02
CA ASP A 255 21.95 0.13 12.68
C ASP A 255 22.26 -1.09 11.81
N ARG A 256 21.33 -1.46 10.95
CA ARG A 256 21.47 -2.65 10.10
C ARG A 256 22.30 -2.30 8.87
N PRO A 257 23.39 -3.02 8.58
CA PRO A 257 24.26 -2.69 7.44
C PRO A 257 23.58 -2.80 6.06
N TYR A 258 22.43 -3.49 6.00
CA TYR A 258 21.66 -3.67 4.79
C TYR A 258 20.50 -2.67 4.63
N ASP A 259 20.27 -1.82 5.63
CA ASP A 259 19.31 -0.72 5.53
C ASP A 259 19.98 0.45 4.81
N SER A 260 19.27 1.01 3.85
CA SER A 260 19.72 2.23 3.15
C SER A 260 19.85 3.42 4.12
N PRO A 261 20.89 4.24 4.01
CA PRO A 261 21.00 5.47 4.76
C PRO A 261 19.89 6.48 4.44
N GLY A 262 19.29 6.37 3.24
CA GLY A 262 18.16 7.18 2.85
C GLY A 262 17.50 6.68 1.57
N VAL A 263 16.18 6.43 1.63
CA VAL A 263 15.38 5.98 0.49
C VAL A 263 14.01 6.64 0.51
N TRP A 264 13.56 7.13 -0.65
CA TRP A 264 12.27 7.80 -0.84
C TRP A 264 11.75 7.57 -2.26
N GLY A 265 10.50 7.92 -2.53
CA GLY A 265 9.93 7.82 -3.88
C GLY A 265 10.08 9.13 -4.66
N ASP A 266 10.20 9.05 -5.99
CA ASP A 266 9.95 10.19 -6.87
C ASP A 266 8.44 10.47 -6.94
N PRO A 267 7.95 11.64 -6.48
CA PRO A 267 6.53 11.96 -6.41
C PRO A 267 5.97 12.56 -7.71
N THR A 268 6.76 12.66 -8.78
CA THR A 268 6.39 13.41 -9.99
C THR A 268 5.04 12.99 -10.57
N LYS A 269 4.82 11.69 -10.73
CA LYS A 269 3.58 11.15 -11.29
C LYS A 269 2.39 11.36 -10.36
N ILE A 270 2.54 11.08 -9.06
CA ILE A 270 1.43 11.23 -8.11
C ILE A 270 1.06 12.70 -7.92
N ASN A 271 2.03 13.63 -7.90
CA ASN A 271 1.77 15.06 -7.82
C ASN A 271 1.00 15.57 -9.05
N ALA A 272 1.33 15.09 -10.25
CA ALA A 272 0.58 15.43 -11.46
C ALA A 272 -0.87 14.93 -11.38
N ILE A 273 -1.10 13.72 -10.87
CA ILE A 273 -2.44 13.15 -10.68
C ILE A 273 -3.24 13.97 -9.67
N LEU A 274 -2.65 14.29 -8.51
CA LEU A 274 -3.32 15.06 -7.46
C LEU A 274 -3.69 16.48 -7.94
N LYS A 275 -2.79 17.12 -8.67
CA LYS A 275 -3.05 18.44 -9.28
C LYS A 275 -4.21 18.39 -10.28
N ASP A 276 -4.22 17.39 -11.16
CA ASP A 276 -5.31 17.22 -12.13
C ASP A 276 -6.66 16.93 -11.45
N ALA A 277 -6.64 16.26 -10.31
CA ALA A 277 -7.82 15.97 -9.50
C ALA A 277 -8.25 17.12 -8.58
N GLY A 278 -7.49 18.23 -8.51
CA GLY A 278 -7.76 19.35 -7.60
C GLY A 278 -7.55 19.00 -6.11
N LEU A 279 -6.62 18.07 -5.83
CA LEU A 279 -6.33 17.55 -4.48
C LEU A 279 -4.93 17.96 -3.99
N ALA A 280 -4.15 18.74 -4.78
CA ALA A 280 -2.82 19.24 -4.45
C ALA A 280 -2.87 20.58 -3.73
#